data_47206f1e7e0f6fbf8969cdb834cf6e26
#
_entry.id   47206f1e7e0f6fbf8969cdb834cf6e26
#
_cell.length_a   1.000
_cell.length_b   1.000
_cell.length_c   1.000
_cell.angle_alpha   90.00
_cell.angle_beta   90.00
_cell.angle_gamma   90.00
#
_symmetry.space_group_name_H-M   'P 1'
#
loop_
_entity.id
_entity.type
_entity.pdbx_description
1 polymer ?
#
loop_
_entity_poly.entity_id
_entity_poly.type
_entity_poly.pdbx_seq_one_letter_code
_entity_poly.pdbx_strand_id
1 'polypeptide(L)'
;MKRSIAGDATKLTVVKMGATVLTMVTAMLLSRFRTLEEYGTYSQLQLVTNLFTVIFMIGLPNSINYFLAKANDKQEQTRFLSLYYSLTTVLGFAAGIVLVAGLPAIIKYFNNDSIRDFWFYLLLYPWTKIIITGLENLLVVYQRMTKLIIFKML
;
A
#
# COMPACT_ATOMS: atom_id res chain seq x y z
N MET A 1 7.46 9.22 -31.21
CA MET A 1 8.31 9.92 -30.23
C MET A 1 8.90 8.89 -29.27
N LYS A 2 10.18 8.60 -29.32
CA LYS A 2 10.84 7.74 -28.31
C LYS A 2 10.82 8.50 -26.98
N ARG A 3 9.93 8.12 -26.06
CA ARG A 3 9.99 8.62 -24.68
C ARG A 3 11.32 8.22 -24.08
N SER A 4 12.05 9.17 -23.52
CA SER A 4 13.32 8.91 -22.85
C SER A 4 13.03 8.18 -21.54
N ILE A 5 13.44 6.93 -21.43
CA ILE A 5 13.33 6.10 -20.20
C ILE A 5 13.97 6.86 -19.02
N ALA A 6 15.07 7.56 -19.26
CA ALA A 6 15.73 8.40 -18.26
C ALA A 6 14.84 9.53 -17.75
N GLY A 7 14.09 10.22 -18.62
CA GLY A 7 13.17 11.28 -18.22
C GLY A 7 12.00 10.77 -17.37
N ASP A 8 11.47 9.60 -17.68
CA ASP A 8 10.39 8.99 -16.90
C ASP A 8 10.89 8.47 -15.53
N ALA A 9 12.10 7.91 -15.49
CA ALA A 9 12.75 7.52 -14.23
C ALA A 9 13.00 8.73 -13.31
N THR A 10 13.52 9.83 -13.86
CA THR A 10 13.74 11.08 -13.09
C THR A 10 12.44 11.62 -12.51
N LYS A 11 11.37 11.68 -13.31
CA LYS A 11 10.05 12.11 -12.82
C LYS A 11 9.54 11.23 -11.67
N LEU A 12 9.65 9.91 -11.82
CA LEU A 12 9.23 8.98 -10.78
C LEU A 12 10.04 9.16 -9.48
N THR A 13 11.35 9.40 -9.61
CA THR A 13 12.24 9.67 -8.45
C THR A 13 11.82 10.95 -7.74
N VAL A 14 11.62 12.06 -8.46
CA VAL A 14 11.19 13.33 -7.88
C VAL A 14 9.87 13.19 -7.14
N VAL A 15 8.90 12.47 -7.72
CA VAL A 15 7.60 12.22 -7.07
C VAL A 15 7.73 11.40 -5.80
N LYS A 16 8.55 10.32 -5.83
CA LYS A 16 8.82 9.52 -4.64
C LYS A 16 9.48 10.35 -3.53
N MET A 17 10.45 11.21 -3.89
CA MET A 17 11.06 12.13 -2.92
C MET A 17 10.03 13.10 -2.33
N GLY A 18 9.17 13.70 -3.17
CA GLY A 18 8.09 14.57 -2.70
C GLY A 18 7.14 13.86 -1.74
N ALA A 19 6.72 12.64 -2.08
CA ALA A 19 5.87 11.82 -1.19
C ALA A 19 6.56 11.50 0.14
N THR A 20 7.87 11.21 0.13
CA THR A 20 8.64 10.98 1.35
C THR A 20 8.69 12.24 2.23
N VAL A 21 8.93 13.41 1.62
CA VAL A 21 8.92 14.69 2.36
C VAL A 21 7.54 14.95 2.98
N LEU A 22 6.45 14.73 2.22
CA LEU A 22 5.09 14.87 2.77
C LEU A 22 4.84 13.94 3.95
N THR A 23 5.29 12.68 3.88
CA THR A 23 5.20 11.72 4.99
C THR A 23 5.95 12.23 6.23
N MET A 24 7.16 12.79 6.04
CA MET A 24 7.93 13.38 7.14
C MET A 24 7.20 14.58 7.76
N VAL A 25 6.67 15.48 6.93
CA VAL A 25 5.88 16.64 7.40
C VAL A 25 4.65 16.17 8.18
N THR A 26 3.93 15.16 7.69
CA THR A 26 2.79 14.58 8.39
C THR A 26 3.18 14.03 9.76
N ALA A 27 4.29 13.28 9.84
CA ALA A 27 4.80 12.76 11.10
C ALA A 27 5.19 13.89 12.08
N MET A 28 5.82 14.95 11.58
CA MET A 28 6.16 16.15 12.40
C MET A 28 4.91 16.85 12.92
N LEU A 29 3.89 17.03 12.08
CA LEU A 29 2.62 17.65 12.48
C LEU A 29 1.90 16.78 13.53
N LEU A 30 1.81 15.48 13.31
CA LEU A 30 1.20 14.55 14.27
C LEU A 30 1.93 14.59 15.62
N SER A 31 3.27 14.55 15.62
CA SER A 31 4.06 14.62 16.86
C SER A 31 3.92 15.94 17.62
N ARG A 32 3.59 17.03 16.92
CA ARG A 32 3.44 18.35 17.52
C ARG A 32 2.01 18.63 18.04
N PHE A 33 1.00 18.13 17.32
CA PHE A 33 -0.41 18.46 17.62
C PHE A 33 -1.16 17.35 18.33
N ARG A 34 -0.56 16.16 18.49
CA ARG A 34 -1.15 15.02 19.18
C ARG A 34 -0.38 14.70 20.45
N THR A 35 -1.07 14.02 21.37
CA THR A 35 -0.41 13.52 22.58
C THR A 35 0.60 12.42 22.24
N LEU A 36 1.55 12.18 23.13
CA LEU A 36 2.53 11.11 22.96
C LEU A 36 1.85 9.72 22.83
N GLU A 37 0.75 9.54 23.55
CA GLU A 37 -0.05 8.32 23.52
C GLU A 37 -0.73 8.12 22.16
N GLU A 38 -1.39 9.14 21.61
CA GLU A 38 -2.04 9.09 20.30
C GLU A 38 -1.02 8.85 19.18
N TYR A 39 0.11 9.54 19.21
CA TYR A 39 1.18 9.34 18.23
C TYR A 39 1.81 7.95 18.35
N GLY A 40 2.00 7.47 19.59
CA GLY A 40 2.48 6.11 19.86
C GLY A 40 1.54 5.05 19.30
N THR A 41 0.23 5.19 19.54
CA THR A 41 -0.81 4.28 19.02
C THR A 41 -0.80 4.26 17.49
N TYR A 42 -0.74 5.43 16.84
CA TYR A 42 -0.64 5.53 15.38
C TYR A 42 0.60 4.81 14.84
N SER A 43 1.76 5.01 15.46
CA SER A 43 3.02 4.39 15.04
C SER A 43 2.98 2.86 15.20
N GLN A 44 2.40 2.36 16.28
CA GLN A 44 2.21 0.93 16.55
C GLN A 44 1.27 0.30 15.52
N LEU A 45 0.14 0.95 15.21
CA LEU A 45 -0.79 0.51 14.17
C LEU A 45 -0.11 0.44 12.81
N GLN A 46 0.65 1.48 12.42
CA GLN A 46 1.39 1.49 11.16
C GLN A 46 2.44 0.36 11.09
N LEU A 47 3.17 0.13 12.17
CA LEU A 47 4.20 -0.91 12.21
C LEU A 47 3.58 -2.29 11.99
N VAL A 48 2.52 -2.62 12.73
CA VAL A 48 1.84 -3.91 12.63
C VAL A 48 1.22 -4.11 11.26
N THR A 49 0.47 -3.13 10.76
CA THR A 49 -0.20 -3.23 9.46
C THR A 49 0.78 -3.30 8.30
N ASN A 50 1.88 -2.54 8.33
CA ASN A 50 2.89 -2.61 7.29
C ASN A 50 3.59 -3.98 7.28
N LEU A 51 3.95 -4.52 8.43
CA LEU A 51 4.60 -5.83 8.55
C LEU A 51 3.71 -6.93 7.96
N PHE A 52 2.44 -6.98 8.36
CA PHE A 52 1.49 -7.97 7.83
C PHE A 52 1.23 -7.77 6.34
N THR A 53 1.08 -6.54 5.89
CA THR A 53 0.87 -6.25 4.46
C THR A 53 2.04 -6.77 3.63
N VAL A 54 3.29 -6.55 4.06
CA VAL A 54 4.48 -7.07 3.35
C VAL A 54 4.44 -8.59 3.26
N ILE A 55 4.09 -9.29 4.35
CA ILE A 55 4.00 -10.76 4.37
C ILE A 55 2.94 -11.26 3.38
N PHE A 56 1.75 -10.66 3.38
CA PHE A 56 0.64 -11.08 2.51
C PHE A 56 0.80 -10.62 1.04
N MET A 57 1.64 -9.61 0.79
CA MET A 57 1.92 -9.10 -0.56
C MET A 57 3.04 -9.84 -1.30
N ILE A 58 3.74 -10.81 -0.69
CA ILE A 58 4.94 -11.45 -1.26
C ILE A 58 4.77 -11.77 -2.75
N GLY A 59 5.50 -11.06 -3.60
CA GLY A 59 5.54 -11.29 -5.06
C GLY A 59 4.34 -10.79 -5.87
N LEU A 60 3.17 -10.55 -5.26
CA LEU A 60 1.95 -10.18 -5.98
C LEU A 60 2.07 -8.89 -6.82
N PRO A 61 2.56 -7.76 -6.27
CA PRO A 61 2.64 -6.53 -7.06
C PRO A 61 3.56 -6.67 -8.27
N ASN A 62 4.64 -7.43 -8.15
CA ASN A 62 5.60 -7.64 -9.23
C ASN A 62 5.05 -8.57 -10.31
N SER A 63 4.07 -9.42 -10.00
CA SER A 63 3.41 -10.29 -10.98
C SER A 63 2.71 -9.49 -12.07
N ILE A 64 2.15 -8.32 -11.76
CA ILE A 64 1.54 -7.41 -12.75
C ILE A 64 2.55 -7.06 -13.85
N ASN A 65 3.76 -6.67 -13.46
CA ASN A 65 4.80 -6.27 -14.40
C ASN A 65 5.16 -7.42 -15.36
N TYR A 66 5.28 -8.62 -14.83
CA TYR A 66 5.66 -9.80 -15.63
C TYR A 66 4.53 -10.25 -16.56
N PHE A 67 3.34 -10.48 -16.02
CA PHE A 67 2.24 -11.08 -16.80
C PHE A 67 1.63 -10.11 -17.81
N LEU A 68 1.48 -8.82 -17.47
CA LEU A 68 0.98 -7.85 -18.44
C LEU A 68 1.97 -7.56 -19.57
N ALA A 69 3.27 -7.59 -19.28
CA ALA A 69 4.28 -7.43 -20.34
C ALA A 69 4.31 -8.62 -21.30
N LYS A 70 3.88 -9.82 -20.85
CA LYS A 70 3.90 -11.06 -21.64
C LYS A 70 2.56 -11.36 -22.32
N ALA A 71 1.47 -10.73 -21.90
CA ALA A 71 0.14 -10.96 -22.47
C ALA A 71 0.06 -10.53 -23.94
N ASN A 72 -0.37 -11.43 -24.82
CA ASN A 72 -0.38 -11.22 -26.26
C ASN A 72 -1.61 -10.45 -26.74
N ASP A 73 -2.72 -10.52 -26.02
CA ASP A 73 -3.96 -9.86 -26.37
C ASP A 73 -4.66 -9.18 -25.19
N LYS A 74 -5.68 -8.36 -25.51
CA LYS A 74 -6.46 -7.65 -24.49
C LYS A 74 -7.32 -8.58 -23.63
N GLN A 75 -7.73 -9.70 -24.15
CA GLN A 75 -8.57 -10.66 -23.44
C GLN A 75 -7.76 -11.35 -22.33
N GLU A 76 -6.53 -11.76 -22.63
CA GLU A 76 -5.59 -12.33 -21.69
C GLU A 76 -5.23 -11.32 -20.58
N GLN A 77 -4.98 -10.04 -20.95
CA GLN A 77 -4.75 -8.97 -19.98
C GLN A 77 -5.92 -8.78 -19.02
N THR A 78 -7.16 -8.74 -19.55
CA THR A 78 -8.36 -8.57 -18.73
C THR A 78 -8.57 -9.74 -17.78
N ARG A 79 -8.39 -10.97 -18.27
CA ARG A 79 -8.51 -12.19 -17.46
C ARG A 79 -7.49 -12.20 -16.33
N PHE A 80 -6.24 -11.86 -16.62
CA PHE A 80 -5.18 -11.75 -15.61
C PHE A 80 -5.52 -10.71 -14.55
N LEU A 81 -5.93 -9.49 -14.96
CA LEU A 81 -6.28 -8.42 -14.03
C LEU A 81 -7.47 -8.79 -13.14
N SER A 82 -8.50 -9.42 -13.70
CA SER A 82 -9.65 -9.90 -12.93
C SER A 82 -9.21 -10.91 -11.86
N LEU A 83 -8.38 -11.89 -12.23
CA LEU A 83 -7.85 -12.87 -11.29
C LEU A 83 -6.96 -12.21 -10.22
N TYR A 84 -6.10 -11.30 -10.64
CA TYR A 84 -5.21 -10.55 -9.73
C TYR A 84 -6.02 -9.78 -8.67
N TYR A 85 -7.01 -8.97 -9.09
CA TYR A 85 -7.81 -8.18 -8.15
C TYR A 85 -8.71 -9.05 -7.27
N SER A 86 -9.23 -10.15 -7.77
CA SER A 86 -9.96 -11.13 -6.97
C SER A 86 -9.06 -11.74 -5.88
N LEU A 87 -7.89 -12.21 -6.26
CA LEU A 87 -6.93 -12.81 -5.33
C LEU A 87 -6.44 -11.80 -4.28
N THR A 88 -6.06 -10.60 -4.71
CA THR A 88 -5.60 -9.55 -3.79
C THR A 88 -6.68 -9.08 -2.83
N THR A 89 -7.94 -9.07 -3.27
CA THR A 89 -9.09 -8.78 -2.39
C THR A 89 -9.23 -9.84 -1.31
N VAL A 90 -9.22 -11.12 -1.68
CA VAL A 90 -9.29 -12.23 -0.71
C VAL A 90 -8.13 -12.19 0.27
N LEU A 91 -6.90 -12.02 -0.22
CA LEU A 91 -5.71 -11.95 0.63
C LEU A 91 -5.70 -10.71 1.53
N GLY A 92 -6.16 -9.57 1.03
CA GLY A 92 -6.24 -8.34 1.82
C GLY A 92 -7.22 -8.46 2.97
N PHE A 93 -8.40 -9.03 2.73
CA PHE A 93 -9.36 -9.30 3.80
C PHE A 93 -8.87 -10.39 4.76
N ALA A 94 -8.25 -11.45 4.24
CA ALA A 94 -7.66 -12.48 5.09
C ALA A 94 -6.60 -11.90 6.04
N ALA A 95 -5.72 -11.03 5.54
CA ALA A 95 -4.74 -10.31 6.36
C ALA A 95 -5.42 -9.45 7.43
N GLY A 96 -6.47 -8.72 7.07
CA GLY A 96 -7.26 -7.92 8.02
C GLY A 96 -7.92 -8.78 9.10
N ILE A 97 -8.52 -9.90 8.73
CA ILE A 97 -9.14 -10.84 9.68
C ILE A 97 -8.08 -11.41 10.65
N VAL A 98 -6.91 -11.78 10.15
CA VAL A 98 -5.80 -12.27 10.99
C VAL A 98 -5.35 -11.19 11.97
N LEU A 99 -5.25 -9.93 11.54
CA LEU A 99 -4.90 -8.80 12.42
C LEU A 99 -5.95 -8.57 13.50
N VAL A 100 -7.23 -8.59 13.14
CA VAL A 100 -8.33 -8.42 14.11
C VAL A 100 -8.40 -9.61 15.08
N ALA A 101 -8.22 -10.84 14.61
CA ALA A 101 -8.14 -12.02 15.47
C ALA A 101 -6.92 -11.96 16.43
N GLY A 102 -5.80 -11.41 15.95
CA GLY A 102 -4.59 -11.19 16.73
C GLY A 102 -4.61 -9.95 17.64
N LEU A 103 -5.69 -9.16 17.61
CA LEU A 103 -5.81 -7.91 18.38
C LEU A 103 -5.48 -8.04 19.86
N PRO A 104 -5.95 -9.07 20.61
CA PRO A 104 -5.58 -9.23 22.03
C PRO A 104 -4.08 -9.40 22.25
N ALA A 105 -3.41 -10.12 21.34
CA ALA A 105 -1.96 -10.32 21.42
C ALA A 105 -1.20 -9.01 21.11
N ILE A 106 -1.67 -8.24 20.13
CA ILE A 106 -1.10 -6.94 19.77
C ILE A 106 -1.21 -5.96 20.94
N ILE A 107 -2.41 -5.86 21.56
CA ILE A 107 -2.66 -5.01 22.72
C ILE A 107 -1.71 -5.40 23.87
N LYS A 108 -1.61 -6.69 24.15
CA LYS A 108 -0.73 -7.21 25.22
C LYS A 108 0.75 -6.92 24.95
N TYR A 109 1.18 -7.06 23.69
CA TYR A 109 2.57 -6.81 23.30
C TYR A 109 2.98 -5.35 23.46
N PHE A 110 2.12 -4.41 23.03
CA PHE A 110 2.38 -2.98 23.12
C PHE A 110 1.94 -2.36 24.47
N ASN A 111 1.22 -3.12 25.30
CA ASN A 111 0.60 -2.63 26.54
C ASN A 111 -0.23 -1.36 26.29
N ASN A 112 -1.05 -1.37 25.22
CA ASN A 112 -1.81 -0.21 24.76
C ASN A 112 -3.24 -0.61 24.38
N ASP A 113 -4.18 -0.33 25.26
CA ASP A 113 -5.60 -0.66 25.07
C ASP A 113 -6.27 0.20 23.98
N SER A 114 -5.77 1.41 23.72
CA SER A 114 -6.28 2.32 22.69
C SER A 114 -6.24 1.72 21.27
N ILE A 115 -5.41 0.71 21.04
CA ILE A 115 -5.36 -0.02 19.75
C ILE A 115 -6.71 -0.68 19.43
N ARG A 116 -7.49 -1.06 20.45
CA ARG A 116 -8.80 -1.72 20.29
C ARG A 116 -9.77 -0.88 19.49
N ASP A 117 -9.75 0.42 19.68
CA ASP A 117 -10.68 1.34 19.02
C ASP A 117 -10.45 1.44 17.51
N PHE A 118 -9.27 1.00 17.07
CA PHE A 118 -8.85 1.01 15.67
C PHE A 118 -8.97 -0.36 14.97
N TRP A 119 -9.79 -1.29 15.47
CA TRP A 119 -9.98 -2.59 14.85
C TRP A 119 -10.43 -2.50 13.37
N PHE A 120 -11.24 -1.50 13.04
CA PHE A 120 -11.68 -1.21 11.67
C PHE A 120 -10.51 -0.88 10.75
N TYR A 121 -9.55 -0.10 11.24
CA TYR A 121 -8.34 0.23 10.51
C TYR A 121 -7.51 -1.03 10.25
N LEU A 122 -7.33 -1.88 11.24
CA LEU A 122 -6.61 -3.15 11.11
C LEU A 122 -7.28 -4.09 10.09
N LEU A 123 -8.61 -4.07 10.00
CA LEU A 123 -9.36 -4.88 9.05
C LEU A 123 -9.20 -4.40 7.61
N LEU A 124 -9.33 -3.10 7.35
CA LEU A 124 -9.45 -2.55 6.01
C LEU A 124 -8.12 -2.08 5.40
N TYR A 125 -7.16 -1.66 6.23
CA TYR A 125 -5.91 -1.11 5.75
C TYR A 125 -5.09 -2.08 4.88
N PRO A 126 -4.89 -3.37 5.24
CA PRO A 126 -4.15 -4.29 4.39
C PRO A 126 -4.77 -4.42 2.99
N TRP A 127 -6.08 -4.54 2.92
CA TRP A 127 -6.82 -4.63 1.66
C TRP A 127 -6.62 -3.39 0.79
N THR A 128 -6.84 -2.20 1.32
CA THR A 128 -6.66 -0.93 0.60
C THR A 128 -5.21 -0.76 0.14
N LYS A 129 -4.25 -1.07 0.99
CA LYS A 129 -2.83 -0.96 0.68
C LYS A 129 -2.39 -1.89 -0.46
N ILE A 130 -2.87 -3.13 -0.46
CA ILE A 130 -2.57 -4.11 -1.52
C ILE A 130 -3.14 -3.64 -2.86
N ILE A 131 -4.40 -3.17 -2.88
CA ILE A 131 -5.03 -2.65 -4.10
C ILE A 131 -4.31 -1.42 -4.63
N ILE A 132 -3.99 -0.46 -3.77
CA ILE A 132 -3.26 0.77 -4.13
C ILE A 132 -1.91 0.41 -4.77
N THR A 133 -1.15 -0.49 -4.16
CA THR A 133 0.15 -0.92 -4.70
C THR A 133 -0.02 -1.63 -6.06
N GLY A 134 -1.06 -2.43 -6.22
CA GLY A 134 -1.41 -3.04 -7.50
C GLY A 134 -1.71 -2.01 -8.58
N LEU A 135 -2.49 -0.98 -8.28
CA LEU A 135 -2.79 0.13 -9.20
C LEU A 135 -1.54 0.93 -9.57
N GLU A 136 -0.64 1.18 -8.61
CA GLU A 136 0.64 1.84 -8.89
C GLU A 136 1.46 1.06 -9.93
N ASN A 137 1.62 -0.26 -9.74
CA ASN A 137 2.34 -1.11 -10.68
C ASN A 137 1.66 -1.16 -12.05
N LEU A 138 0.33 -1.21 -12.09
CA LEU A 138 -0.44 -1.16 -13.33
C LEU A 138 -0.17 0.14 -14.12
N LEU A 139 -0.15 1.28 -13.43
CA LEU A 139 0.15 2.58 -14.05
C LEU A 139 1.60 2.64 -14.57
N VAL A 140 2.52 1.99 -13.90
CA VAL A 140 3.93 1.86 -14.34
C VAL A 140 3.99 1.03 -15.63
N VAL A 141 3.35 -0.14 -15.68
CA VAL A 141 3.35 -1.02 -16.87
C VAL A 141 2.74 -0.33 -18.08
N TYR A 142 1.63 0.39 -17.89
CA TYR A 142 1.01 1.15 -18.99
C TYR A 142 1.71 2.48 -19.29
N GLN A 143 2.86 2.75 -18.68
CA GLN A 143 3.66 3.97 -18.86
C GLN A 143 2.85 5.27 -18.65
N ARG A 144 1.81 5.23 -17.80
CA ARG A 144 0.97 6.39 -17.49
C ARG A 144 1.53 7.17 -16.31
N MET A 145 2.79 7.62 -16.41
CA MET A 145 3.52 8.28 -15.32
C MET A 145 2.81 9.53 -14.80
N THR A 146 2.17 10.33 -15.65
CA THR A 146 1.42 11.52 -15.22
C THR A 146 0.25 11.13 -14.29
N LYS A 147 -0.47 10.04 -14.61
CA LYS A 147 -1.55 9.55 -13.75
C LYS A 147 -1.02 8.99 -12.43
N LEU A 148 0.12 8.31 -12.46
CA LEU A 148 0.79 7.81 -11.26
C LEU A 148 1.20 8.96 -10.33
N ILE A 149 1.71 10.06 -10.90
CA ILE A 149 2.07 11.27 -10.14
C ILE A 149 0.86 11.83 -9.42
N ILE A 150 -0.23 12.08 -10.16
CA ILE A 150 -1.47 12.61 -9.59
C ILE A 150 -2.00 11.67 -8.50
N PHE A 151 -2.00 10.36 -8.75
CA PHE A 151 -2.46 9.35 -7.79
C PHE A 151 -1.64 9.30 -6.49
N LYS A 152 -0.34 9.60 -6.55
CA LYS A 152 0.53 9.64 -5.35
C LYS A 152 0.46 10.96 -4.57
N MET A 153 -0.07 12.00 -5.17
CA MET A 153 -0.22 13.31 -4.52
C MET A 153 -1.59 13.49 -3.86
N LEU A 154 -2.55 12.62 -4.15
CA LEU A 154 -3.86 12.52 -3.49
C LEU A 154 -3.78 11.63 -2.24
#